data_300d35fe3a4e1a1c620f4cf270d963ff
#
_entry.id   300d35fe3a4e1a1c620f4cf270d963ff
#
_cell.length_a   1.000
_cell.length_b   1.000
_cell.length_c   1.000
_cell.angle_alpha   90.00
_cell.angle_beta   90.00
_cell.angle_gamma   90.00
#
_symmetry.space_group_name_H-M   'P 1'
#
loop_
_entity.id
_entity.type
_entity.pdbx_description
1 polymer ?
#
loop_
_entity_poly.entity_id
_entity_poly.type
_entity_poly.pdbx_seq_one_letter_code
_entity_poly.pdbx_strand_id
1 'polypeptide(L)'
;MPTAKEKVARMLQPESLQSDAYRPWSRGRGVDVWVMLCASITGDLETIKNLVTRDPNLVECEYEYFKPIRFAVRENQRAVVDFLLENGADSAYEAGDSLVTIARERGYAELVVLLESKLKDRYHVVPEGAAVAAAIKARDLAQVQALLEKEPALLHAADERGNQPIHWSVMTRQIALIDYLLERGADINAARPDGLRPIHLTNGDYHYRGWRDVPATALQRHEVLIGYLLARGADYDISTATKIGDLDRVRELLDQNPALVNQVPAYSYYTGVPLRNAASAGHLEIVKLLLERGANPNEPEPGIAPHGGALHAAIGGKHYEIVKLLLEHGANPNAEVESSGNCLSMAKHVGAPQEIQDLIASYGGVMGAGMADVETLAAMLHANPQLCVGERLDNPLLRRLILRYQPDILKRSPDATAWWSLATPETPDAARWAMEHGLDPNRRNWLGITLLHRCAAKGKSEAAQVCLDFGADINVIETEWSSTPLGWAAREGQKEMVNWLLKNGANPNLPEDERWAIPIEWAKRRGHQEIVELLEKYPTH
;
A
#
# COMPACT_ATOMS: atom_id res chain seq x y z
N MET A 1 13.67 28.68 3.30
CA MET A 1 13.16 27.35 2.90
C MET A 1 14.09 26.76 1.86
N PRO A 2 14.50 25.48 2.00
CA PRO A 2 15.24 24.83 0.94
C PRO A 2 14.42 24.84 -0.34
N THR A 3 15.06 25.15 -1.44
CA THR A 3 14.40 25.12 -2.75
C THR A 3 14.05 23.67 -3.12
N ALA A 4 13.07 23.49 -3.99
CA ALA A 4 12.70 22.15 -4.48
C ALA A 4 13.91 21.41 -5.12
N LYS A 5 14.82 22.15 -5.76
CA LYS A 5 16.08 21.61 -6.30
C LYS A 5 17.03 21.13 -5.20
N GLU A 6 17.14 21.85 -4.10
CA GLU A 6 17.95 21.43 -2.95
C GLU A 6 17.35 20.18 -2.27
N LYS A 7 16.01 20.07 -2.22
CA LYS A 7 15.33 18.86 -1.72
C LYS A 7 15.66 17.64 -2.60
N VAL A 8 15.57 17.78 -3.91
CA VAL A 8 15.96 16.70 -4.85
C VAL A 8 17.44 16.34 -4.70
N ALA A 9 18.32 17.33 -4.53
CA ALA A 9 19.74 17.06 -4.33
C ALA A 9 20.08 16.30 -3.03
N ARG A 10 19.17 16.31 -2.05
CA ARG A 10 19.30 15.53 -0.80
C ARG A 10 18.72 14.11 -0.94
N MET A 11 17.96 13.83 -1.99
CA MET A 11 17.43 12.49 -2.26
C MET A 11 18.50 11.59 -2.88
N LEU A 12 18.42 10.32 -2.60
CA LEU A 12 19.32 9.30 -3.16
C LEU A 12 18.57 8.51 -4.21
N GLN A 13 19.03 8.56 -5.48
CA GLN A 13 18.41 7.76 -6.52
C GLN A 13 18.57 6.27 -6.22
N PRO A 14 17.46 5.52 -6.06
CA PRO A 14 17.50 4.09 -5.86
C PRO A 14 18.25 3.37 -6.99
N GLU A 15 19.01 2.34 -6.65
CA GLU A 15 19.76 1.56 -7.66
C GLU A 15 18.82 0.95 -8.72
N SER A 16 17.64 0.49 -8.28
CA SER A 16 16.60 -0.03 -9.17
C SER A 16 16.08 1.03 -10.16
N LEU A 17 16.10 2.30 -9.80
CA LEU A 17 15.68 3.42 -10.65
C LEU A 17 16.83 4.03 -11.48
N GLN A 18 18.05 3.53 -11.37
CA GLN A 18 19.17 3.90 -12.23
C GLN A 18 19.19 3.11 -13.55
N SER A 19 18.39 2.05 -13.64
CA SER A 19 18.31 1.16 -14.79
C SER A 19 17.31 1.65 -15.83
N ASP A 20 17.65 1.47 -17.10
CA ASP A 20 16.74 1.71 -18.24
C ASP A 20 15.71 0.58 -18.45
N ALA A 21 15.81 -0.50 -17.66
CA ALA A 21 14.87 -1.61 -17.72
C ALA A 21 13.48 -1.20 -17.19
N TYR A 22 12.45 -1.74 -17.85
CA TYR A 22 11.08 -1.59 -17.36
C TYR A 22 10.91 -2.27 -16.00
N ARG A 23 10.28 -1.56 -15.08
CA ARG A 23 9.98 -2.01 -13.71
C ARG A 23 8.48 -2.23 -13.56
N PRO A 24 8.00 -3.47 -13.56
CA PRO A 24 6.56 -3.77 -13.48
C PRO A 24 5.90 -3.16 -12.23
N TRP A 25 6.58 -3.23 -11.10
CA TRP A 25 6.11 -2.65 -9.84
C TRP A 25 6.06 -1.11 -9.83
N SER A 26 6.92 -0.47 -10.64
CA SER A 26 6.96 0.99 -10.77
C SER A 26 6.20 1.51 -11.99
N ARG A 27 5.65 0.65 -12.83
CA ARG A 27 4.89 0.97 -14.06
C ARG A 27 5.64 1.81 -15.08
N GLY A 28 6.97 1.67 -15.15
CA GLY A 28 7.79 2.44 -16.08
C GLY A 28 9.25 1.99 -16.08
N ARG A 29 10.05 2.57 -16.98
CA ARG A 29 11.50 2.40 -16.94
C ARG A 29 12.07 3.10 -15.71
N GLY A 30 13.00 2.47 -15.01
CA GLY A 30 13.52 3.00 -13.74
C GLY A 30 13.97 4.46 -13.83
N VAL A 31 14.75 4.80 -14.86
CA VAL A 31 15.22 6.17 -15.08
C VAL A 31 14.08 7.17 -15.35
N ASP A 32 13.03 6.76 -16.05
CA ASP A 32 11.88 7.62 -16.33
C ASP A 32 11.02 7.84 -15.07
N VAL A 33 10.84 6.80 -14.28
CA VAL A 33 10.15 6.89 -12.97
C VAL A 33 10.89 7.88 -12.07
N TRP A 34 12.23 7.76 -11.94
CA TRP A 34 13.02 8.70 -11.13
C TRP A 34 12.89 10.15 -11.62
N VAL A 35 13.04 10.37 -12.93
CA VAL A 35 12.90 11.71 -13.52
C VAL A 35 11.50 12.27 -13.29
N MET A 36 10.45 11.44 -13.43
CA MET A 36 9.06 11.84 -13.18
C MET A 36 8.83 12.30 -11.74
N LEU A 37 9.35 11.54 -10.76
CA LEU A 37 9.26 11.91 -9.34
C LEU A 37 10.02 13.22 -9.05
N CYS A 38 11.25 13.36 -9.54
CA CYS A 38 12.05 14.57 -9.36
C CYS A 38 11.44 15.82 -10.03
N ALA A 39 10.92 15.67 -11.26
CA ALA A 39 10.24 16.74 -11.97
C ALA A 39 8.95 17.18 -11.25
N SER A 40 8.24 16.24 -10.62
CA SER A 40 7.07 16.55 -9.81
C SER A 40 7.41 17.35 -8.54
N ILE A 41 8.58 17.10 -7.95
CA ILE A 41 9.09 17.88 -6.81
C ILE A 41 9.49 19.28 -7.26
N THR A 42 10.22 19.39 -8.38
CA THR A 42 10.78 20.68 -8.84
C THR A 42 9.78 21.55 -9.58
N GLY A 43 8.63 21.01 -9.97
CA GLY A 43 7.64 21.72 -10.80
C GLY A 43 8.01 21.79 -12.27
N ASP A 44 8.90 20.91 -12.76
CA ASP A 44 9.33 20.87 -14.16
C ASP A 44 8.25 20.24 -15.06
N LEU A 45 7.24 21.06 -15.37
CA LEU A 45 6.08 20.66 -16.16
C LEU A 45 6.45 20.21 -17.58
N GLU A 46 7.49 20.82 -18.20
CA GLU A 46 7.91 20.46 -19.56
C GLU A 46 8.48 19.03 -19.59
N THR A 47 9.34 18.68 -18.64
CA THR A 47 9.86 17.31 -18.50
C THR A 47 8.72 16.32 -18.30
N ILE A 48 7.75 16.65 -17.44
CA ILE A 48 6.59 15.78 -17.17
C ILE A 48 5.76 15.56 -18.44
N LYS A 49 5.43 16.62 -19.19
CA LYS A 49 4.69 16.53 -20.46
C LYS A 49 5.39 15.63 -21.47
N ASN A 50 6.69 15.80 -21.63
CA ASN A 50 7.49 14.99 -22.54
C ASN A 50 7.50 13.50 -22.15
N LEU A 51 7.62 13.21 -20.86
CA LEU A 51 7.56 11.84 -20.33
C LEU A 51 6.19 11.20 -20.56
N VAL A 52 5.10 11.89 -20.20
CA VAL A 52 3.72 11.39 -20.34
C VAL A 52 3.32 11.23 -21.81
N THR A 53 3.80 12.11 -22.71
CA THR A 53 3.57 11.96 -24.16
C THR A 53 4.21 10.69 -24.70
N ARG A 54 5.38 10.32 -24.18
CA ARG A 54 6.10 9.11 -24.60
C ARG A 54 5.52 7.85 -23.95
N ASP A 55 5.16 7.91 -22.68
CA ASP A 55 4.57 6.82 -21.91
C ASP A 55 3.50 7.36 -20.95
N PRO A 56 2.21 7.29 -21.34
CA PRO A 56 1.11 7.77 -20.50
C PRO A 56 0.99 7.08 -19.14
N ASN A 57 1.53 5.85 -18.99
CA ASN A 57 1.47 5.12 -17.71
C ASN A 57 2.29 5.81 -16.63
N LEU A 58 3.25 6.67 -16.99
CA LEU A 58 4.08 7.41 -16.03
C LEU A 58 3.28 8.40 -15.17
N VAL A 59 2.06 8.77 -15.54
CA VAL A 59 1.15 9.55 -14.67
C VAL A 59 0.91 8.84 -13.35
N GLU A 60 0.78 7.51 -13.41
CA GLU A 60 0.52 6.63 -12.28
C GLU A 60 1.74 5.78 -11.88
N CYS A 61 2.94 6.14 -12.36
CA CYS A 61 4.15 5.46 -11.93
C CYS A 61 4.38 5.64 -10.42
N GLU A 62 5.11 4.68 -9.83
CA GLU A 62 5.34 4.72 -8.39
C GLU A 62 6.68 4.10 -8.00
N TYR A 63 7.19 4.52 -6.86
CA TYR A 63 8.28 3.85 -6.17
C TYR A 63 7.97 3.80 -4.67
N GLU A 64 7.98 2.60 -4.08
CA GLU A 64 7.57 2.36 -2.69
C GLU A 64 6.20 3.00 -2.36
N TYR A 65 5.22 2.85 -3.24
CA TYR A 65 3.88 3.45 -3.16
C TYR A 65 3.83 4.98 -3.31
N PHE A 66 4.93 5.66 -3.57
CA PHE A 66 4.93 7.11 -3.76
C PHE A 66 4.77 7.45 -5.25
N LYS A 67 3.72 8.23 -5.55
CA LYS A 67 3.37 8.65 -6.91
C LYS A 67 3.75 10.11 -7.20
N PRO A 68 3.89 10.50 -8.49
CA PRO A 68 4.20 11.87 -8.90
C PRO A 68 3.29 12.92 -8.29
N ILE A 69 1.96 12.68 -8.29
CA ILE A 69 0.98 13.63 -7.76
C ILE A 69 1.20 13.95 -6.27
N ARG A 70 1.60 12.96 -5.46
CA ARG A 70 1.91 13.17 -4.05
C ARG A 70 3.03 14.18 -3.87
N PHE A 71 4.12 14.04 -4.65
CA PHE A 71 5.25 14.95 -4.60
C PHE A 71 4.89 16.34 -5.11
N ALA A 72 4.10 16.43 -6.17
CA ALA A 72 3.62 17.71 -6.69
C ALA A 72 2.76 18.46 -5.66
N VAL A 73 1.87 17.76 -4.95
CA VAL A 73 1.07 18.35 -3.86
C VAL A 73 1.96 18.72 -2.68
N ARG A 74 2.87 17.82 -2.28
CA ARG A 74 3.81 18.04 -1.18
C ARG A 74 4.64 19.33 -1.35
N GLU A 75 5.05 19.63 -2.57
CA GLU A 75 5.91 20.77 -2.90
C GLU A 75 5.13 21.97 -3.50
N ASN A 76 3.80 21.97 -3.40
CA ASN A 76 2.93 23.04 -3.90
C ASN A 76 3.09 23.35 -5.40
N GLN A 77 3.33 22.32 -6.21
CA GLN A 77 3.53 22.46 -7.65
C GLN A 77 2.18 22.46 -8.39
N ARG A 78 1.40 23.53 -8.23
CA ARG A 78 0.03 23.64 -8.72
C ARG A 78 -0.13 23.24 -10.19
N ALA A 79 0.71 23.76 -11.09
CA ALA A 79 0.60 23.45 -12.52
C ALA A 79 0.85 21.98 -12.84
N VAL A 80 1.73 21.32 -12.07
CA VAL A 80 1.98 19.87 -12.19
C VAL A 80 0.79 19.08 -11.66
N VAL A 81 0.20 19.50 -10.53
CA VAL A 81 -1.00 18.85 -9.96
C VAL A 81 -2.15 18.92 -10.95
N ASP A 82 -2.43 20.11 -11.53
CA ASP A 82 -3.48 20.28 -12.54
C ASP A 82 -3.25 19.35 -13.74
N PHE A 83 -2.04 19.34 -14.30
CA PHE A 83 -1.69 18.49 -15.44
C PHE A 83 -1.85 16.99 -15.14
N LEU A 84 -1.36 16.53 -14.00
CA LEU A 84 -1.47 15.12 -13.61
C LEU A 84 -2.93 14.70 -13.44
N LEU A 85 -3.77 15.51 -12.79
CA LEU A 85 -5.20 15.24 -12.63
C LEU A 85 -5.95 15.21 -13.96
N GLU A 86 -5.60 16.12 -14.90
CA GLU A 86 -6.17 16.14 -16.25
C GLU A 86 -5.76 14.91 -17.09
N ASN A 87 -4.62 14.30 -16.80
CA ASN A 87 -4.12 13.10 -17.47
C ASN A 87 -4.41 11.80 -16.71
N GLY A 88 -5.31 11.82 -15.73
CA GLY A 88 -5.86 10.62 -15.10
C GLY A 88 -5.26 10.24 -13.76
N ALA A 89 -4.39 11.07 -13.16
CA ALA A 89 -3.92 10.82 -11.81
C ALA A 89 -5.10 10.77 -10.83
N ASP A 90 -5.00 9.85 -9.86
CA ASP A 90 -6.05 9.65 -8.87
C ASP A 90 -6.01 10.76 -7.79
N SER A 91 -7.08 11.58 -7.75
CA SER A 91 -7.22 12.62 -6.73
C SER A 91 -7.48 12.08 -5.32
N ALA A 92 -7.97 10.84 -5.21
CA ALA A 92 -8.19 10.15 -3.94
C ALA A 92 -7.00 9.27 -3.53
N TYR A 93 -5.87 9.35 -4.26
CA TYR A 93 -4.67 8.62 -3.93
C TYR A 93 -4.19 8.90 -2.51
N GLU A 94 -3.83 7.82 -1.80
CA GLU A 94 -3.40 7.86 -0.42
C GLU A 94 -2.22 6.88 -0.21
N ALA A 95 -1.14 7.38 0.37
CA ALA A 95 -0.03 6.58 0.89
C ALA A 95 0.28 7.06 2.32
N GLY A 96 -0.56 6.62 3.24
CA GLY A 96 -0.61 7.11 4.62
C GLY A 96 -1.55 8.32 4.77
N ASP A 97 -1.17 9.48 4.26
CA ASP A 97 -2.01 10.69 4.29
C ASP A 97 -2.63 10.97 2.91
N SER A 98 -3.88 11.46 2.88
CA SER A 98 -4.54 11.91 1.66
C SER A 98 -3.86 13.17 1.09
N LEU A 99 -3.99 13.38 -0.23
CA LEU A 99 -3.47 14.58 -0.88
C LEU A 99 -3.99 15.87 -0.24
N VAL A 100 -5.28 15.90 0.14
CA VAL A 100 -5.89 17.03 0.84
C VAL A 100 -5.25 17.26 2.20
N THR A 101 -5.01 16.19 2.97
CA THR A 101 -4.34 16.26 4.26
C THR A 101 -2.92 16.81 4.11
N ILE A 102 -2.17 16.33 3.13
CA ILE A 102 -0.81 16.81 2.83
C ILE A 102 -0.82 18.31 2.52
N ALA A 103 -1.74 18.78 1.68
CA ALA A 103 -1.87 20.19 1.33
C ALA A 103 -2.30 21.05 2.53
N ARG A 104 -3.27 20.57 3.31
CA ARG A 104 -3.80 21.29 4.49
C ARG A 104 -2.74 21.44 5.59
N GLU A 105 -2.00 20.39 5.89
CA GLU A 105 -0.93 20.43 6.92
C GLU A 105 0.20 21.38 6.56
N ARG A 106 0.41 21.63 5.27
CA ARG A 106 1.44 22.57 4.76
C ARG A 106 0.91 23.98 4.50
N GLY A 107 -0.40 24.21 4.71
CA GLY A 107 -1.02 25.52 4.52
C GLY A 107 -1.26 25.91 3.06
N TYR A 108 -1.32 24.94 2.12
CA TYR A 108 -1.51 25.21 0.69
C TYR A 108 -3.00 25.35 0.35
N ALA A 109 -3.62 26.46 0.77
CA ALA A 109 -5.06 26.67 0.67
C ALA A 109 -5.62 26.48 -0.75
N GLU A 110 -4.91 26.95 -1.78
CA GLU A 110 -5.35 26.81 -3.18
C GLU A 110 -5.37 25.34 -3.64
N LEU A 111 -4.37 24.53 -3.22
CA LEU A 111 -4.36 23.10 -3.51
C LEU A 111 -5.46 22.36 -2.73
N VAL A 112 -5.74 22.76 -1.50
CA VAL A 112 -6.86 22.19 -0.73
C VAL A 112 -8.17 22.39 -1.50
N VAL A 113 -8.47 23.62 -1.91
CA VAL A 113 -9.68 23.95 -2.68
C VAL A 113 -9.74 23.16 -3.99
N LEU A 114 -8.62 23.07 -4.72
CA LEU A 114 -8.57 22.30 -5.97
C LEU A 114 -8.88 20.83 -5.72
N LEU A 115 -8.18 20.20 -4.78
CA LEU A 115 -8.30 18.77 -4.50
C LEU A 115 -9.70 18.44 -3.97
N GLU A 116 -10.24 19.24 -3.07
CA GLU A 116 -11.63 19.09 -2.57
C GLU A 116 -12.66 19.23 -3.69
N SER A 117 -12.47 20.20 -4.62
CA SER A 117 -13.34 20.32 -5.79
C SER A 117 -13.26 19.06 -6.67
N LYS A 118 -12.06 18.55 -6.97
CA LYS A 118 -11.87 17.34 -7.78
C LYS A 118 -12.48 16.10 -7.12
N LEU A 119 -12.34 15.99 -5.79
CA LEU A 119 -12.98 14.93 -5.02
C LEU A 119 -14.50 15.06 -5.04
N LYS A 120 -15.03 16.26 -4.88
CA LYS A 120 -16.47 16.51 -4.98
C LYS A 120 -17.02 16.16 -6.36
N ASP A 121 -16.36 16.64 -7.41
CA ASP A 121 -16.82 16.44 -8.80
C ASP A 121 -16.76 14.98 -9.22
N ARG A 122 -15.70 14.26 -8.83
CA ARG A 122 -15.46 12.87 -9.23
C ARG A 122 -16.08 11.85 -8.27
N TYR A 123 -16.06 12.13 -6.95
CA TYR A 123 -16.39 11.18 -5.90
C TYR A 123 -17.61 11.58 -5.08
N HIS A 124 -18.23 12.71 -5.39
CA HIS A 124 -19.36 13.28 -4.61
C HIS A 124 -19.04 13.44 -3.12
N VAL A 125 -17.77 13.73 -2.82
CA VAL A 125 -17.28 13.91 -1.46
C VAL A 125 -17.88 15.17 -0.86
N VAL A 126 -18.44 15.03 0.35
CA VAL A 126 -18.83 16.14 1.20
C VAL A 126 -18.25 15.92 2.60
N PRO A 127 -17.82 16.98 3.33
CA PRO A 127 -17.22 16.83 4.66
C PRO A 127 -18.06 16.01 5.64
N GLU A 128 -19.39 16.13 5.55
CA GLU A 128 -20.35 15.43 6.39
C GLU A 128 -20.37 13.91 6.10
N GLY A 129 -19.99 13.48 4.91
CA GLY A 129 -19.86 12.07 4.54
C GLY A 129 -18.86 11.31 5.42
N ALA A 130 -17.80 11.98 5.81
CA ALA A 130 -16.82 11.42 6.74
C ALA A 130 -17.42 11.17 8.13
N ALA A 131 -18.35 12.02 8.60
CA ALA A 131 -19.02 11.84 9.88
C ALA A 131 -19.95 10.62 9.86
N VAL A 132 -20.68 10.40 8.77
CA VAL A 132 -21.53 9.20 8.59
C VAL A 132 -20.65 7.94 8.53
N ALA A 133 -19.56 7.97 7.77
CA ALA A 133 -18.60 6.87 7.69
C ALA A 133 -18.01 6.52 9.06
N ALA A 134 -17.67 7.53 9.88
CA ALA A 134 -17.16 7.34 11.23
C ALA A 134 -18.20 6.67 12.15
N ALA A 135 -19.46 7.12 12.11
CA ALA A 135 -20.55 6.52 12.88
C ALA A 135 -20.81 5.05 12.47
N ILE A 136 -20.76 4.74 11.17
CA ILE A 136 -20.89 3.36 10.67
C ILE A 136 -19.72 2.49 11.14
N LYS A 137 -18.49 2.97 11.06
CA LYS A 137 -17.31 2.24 11.57
C LYS A 137 -17.41 1.99 13.08
N ALA A 138 -17.88 2.96 13.84
CA ALA A 138 -18.15 2.84 15.26
C ALA A 138 -19.34 1.93 15.60
N ARG A 139 -20.11 1.48 14.59
CA ARG A 139 -21.36 0.70 14.75
C ARG A 139 -22.43 1.44 15.55
N ASP A 140 -22.42 2.76 15.53
CA ASP A 140 -23.40 3.62 16.19
C ASP A 140 -24.59 3.89 15.26
N LEU A 141 -25.53 2.93 15.25
CA LEU A 141 -26.74 3.03 14.44
C LEU A 141 -27.58 4.28 14.79
N ALA A 142 -27.64 4.64 16.08
CA ALA A 142 -28.41 5.80 16.52
C ALA A 142 -27.83 7.10 15.95
N GLN A 143 -26.50 7.22 15.96
CA GLN A 143 -25.82 8.38 15.36
C GLN A 143 -26.00 8.42 13.84
N VAL A 144 -25.93 7.26 13.15
CA VAL A 144 -26.21 7.20 11.70
C VAL A 144 -27.62 7.67 11.40
N GLN A 145 -28.62 7.19 12.15
CA GLN A 145 -30.01 7.59 12.00
C GLN A 145 -30.21 9.09 12.23
N ALA A 146 -29.66 9.64 13.31
CA ALA A 146 -29.75 11.06 13.63
C ALA A 146 -29.13 11.96 12.54
N LEU A 147 -28.00 11.54 11.96
CA LEU A 147 -27.35 12.26 10.85
C LEU A 147 -28.23 12.25 9.60
N LEU A 148 -28.77 11.09 9.21
CA LEU A 148 -29.62 10.95 8.02
C LEU A 148 -31.02 11.58 8.18
N GLU A 149 -31.58 11.64 9.39
CA GLU A 149 -32.83 12.36 9.69
C GLU A 149 -32.62 13.86 9.61
N LYS A 150 -31.49 14.36 10.10
CA LYS A 150 -31.14 15.78 10.03
C LYS A 150 -30.90 16.25 8.60
N GLU A 151 -30.21 15.41 7.80
CA GLU A 151 -29.84 15.74 6.44
C GLU A 151 -29.93 14.48 5.55
N PRO A 152 -31.10 14.23 4.93
CA PRO A 152 -31.35 13.03 4.11
C PRO A 152 -30.39 12.87 2.92
N ALA A 153 -29.81 13.96 2.40
CA ALA A 153 -28.84 13.93 1.31
C ALA A 153 -27.56 13.15 1.67
N LEU A 154 -27.25 13.00 2.96
CA LEU A 154 -26.11 12.22 3.44
C LEU A 154 -26.22 10.72 3.12
N LEU A 155 -27.41 10.24 2.73
CA LEU A 155 -27.61 8.86 2.26
C LEU A 155 -26.68 8.49 1.09
N HIS A 156 -26.36 9.48 0.25
CA HIS A 156 -25.50 9.32 -0.93
C HIS A 156 -24.16 10.07 -0.79
N ALA A 157 -23.91 10.67 0.37
CA ALA A 157 -22.68 11.40 0.61
C ALA A 157 -21.48 10.44 0.73
N ALA A 158 -20.44 10.71 -0.02
CA ALA A 158 -19.24 9.90 -0.01
C ALA A 158 -18.17 10.46 0.92
N ASP A 159 -17.33 9.57 1.46
CA ASP A 159 -16.07 9.94 2.10
C ASP A 159 -14.97 10.27 1.06
N GLU A 160 -13.78 10.65 1.51
CA GLU A 160 -12.64 11.03 0.64
C GLU A 160 -12.23 9.96 -0.38
N ARG A 161 -12.68 8.71 -0.23
CA ARG A 161 -12.43 7.58 -1.13
C ARG A 161 -13.62 7.23 -2.02
N GLY A 162 -14.69 8.00 -1.95
CA GLY A 162 -15.92 7.74 -2.69
C GLY A 162 -16.83 6.69 -2.04
N ASN A 163 -16.59 6.30 -0.79
CA ASN A 163 -17.46 5.35 -0.11
C ASN A 163 -18.70 6.05 0.44
N GLN A 164 -19.84 5.78 -0.15
CA GLN A 164 -21.14 6.14 0.40
C GLN A 164 -21.48 5.28 1.63
N PRO A 165 -22.49 5.64 2.44
CA PRO A 165 -22.92 4.85 3.59
C PRO A 165 -23.19 3.37 3.27
N ILE A 166 -23.74 3.06 2.09
CA ILE A 166 -23.99 1.69 1.65
C ILE A 166 -22.68 0.88 1.48
N HIS A 167 -21.60 1.48 0.98
CA HIS A 167 -20.29 0.83 0.88
C HIS A 167 -19.74 0.49 2.28
N TRP A 168 -19.80 1.45 3.19
CA TRP A 168 -19.36 1.27 4.57
C TRP A 168 -20.17 0.23 5.33
N SER A 169 -21.51 0.20 5.15
CA SER A 169 -22.35 -0.80 5.80
C SER A 169 -22.00 -2.22 5.35
N VAL A 170 -21.63 -2.40 4.07
CA VAL A 170 -21.17 -3.68 3.52
C VAL A 170 -19.78 -4.03 4.03
N MET A 171 -18.79 -3.14 3.98
CA MET A 171 -17.44 -3.39 4.50
C MET A 171 -17.45 -3.77 5.97
N THR A 172 -18.27 -3.09 6.77
CA THR A 172 -18.42 -3.37 8.20
C THR A 172 -19.38 -4.52 8.52
N ARG A 173 -19.99 -5.12 7.46
CA ARG A 173 -20.91 -6.27 7.54
C ARG A 173 -22.08 -6.06 8.50
N GLN A 174 -22.75 -4.91 8.38
CA GLN A 174 -23.90 -4.52 9.22
C GLN A 174 -25.21 -4.70 8.45
N ILE A 175 -25.75 -5.94 8.42
CA ILE A 175 -26.94 -6.30 7.62
C ILE A 175 -28.14 -5.40 7.92
N ALA A 176 -28.46 -5.17 9.20
CA ALA A 176 -29.59 -4.31 9.57
C ALA A 176 -29.43 -2.86 9.09
N LEU A 177 -28.19 -2.36 9.03
CA LEU A 177 -27.89 -1.05 8.48
C LEU A 177 -28.02 -1.05 6.94
N ILE A 178 -27.60 -2.13 6.28
CA ILE A 178 -27.82 -2.27 4.82
C ILE A 178 -29.30 -2.14 4.50
N ASP A 179 -30.16 -2.90 5.19
CA ASP A 179 -31.62 -2.82 5.01
C ASP A 179 -32.15 -1.42 5.27
N TYR A 180 -31.75 -0.81 6.38
CA TYR A 180 -32.15 0.54 6.75
C TYR A 180 -31.81 1.58 5.67
N LEU A 181 -30.63 1.47 5.04
CA LEU A 181 -30.20 2.38 3.97
C LEU A 181 -30.97 2.11 2.67
N LEU A 182 -31.17 0.83 2.31
CA LEU A 182 -31.92 0.45 1.11
C LEU A 182 -33.39 0.89 1.18
N GLU A 183 -34.06 0.74 2.33
CA GLU A 183 -35.44 1.23 2.57
C GLU A 183 -35.56 2.73 2.38
N ARG A 184 -34.47 3.49 2.54
CA ARG A 184 -34.42 4.94 2.32
C ARG A 184 -33.95 5.36 0.93
N GLY A 185 -33.74 4.39 0.05
CA GLY A 185 -33.40 4.64 -1.35
C GLY A 185 -31.89 4.69 -1.62
N ALA A 186 -31.05 4.13 -0.75
CA ALA A 186 -29.65 3.91 -1.11
C ALA A 186 -29.55 2.97 -2.31
N ASP A 187 -28.65 3.28 -3.26
CA ASP A 187 -28.42 2.44 -4.42
C ASP A 187 -27.46 1.28 -4.03
N ILE A 188 -27.99 0.05 -4.09
CA ILE A 188 -27.20 -1.17 -3.83
C ILE A 188 -26.06 -1.36 -4.85
N ASN A 189 -26.19 -0.73 -6.03
CA ASN A 189 -25.23 -0.77 -7.13
C ASN A 189 -24.41 0.52 -7.25
N ALA A 190 -24.47 1.40 -6.25
CA ALA A 190 -23.71 2.63 -6.23
C ALA A 190 -22.22 2.33 -6.53
N ALA A 191 -21.69 2.96 -7.58
CA ALA A 191 -20.31 2.76 -7.97
C ALA A 191 -19.42 3.88 -7.44
N ARG A 192 -18.30 3.52 -6.88
CA ARG A 192 -17.20 4.45 -6.64
C ARG A 192 -16.58 4.85 -7.98
N PRO A 193 -15.81 5.93 -8.06
CA PRO A 193 -15.13 6.33 -9.30
C PRO A 193 -14.10 5.35 -9.84
N ASP A 194 -13.55 4.50 -8.96
CA ASP A 194 -12.71 3.36 -9.35
C ASP A 194 -13.54 2.17 -9.89
N GLY A 195 -14.87 2.29 -9.89
CA GLY A 195 -15.81 1.27 -10.35
C GLY A 195 -16.23 0.25 -9.29
N LEU A 196 -15.69 0.34 -8.07
CA LEU A 196 -16.09 -0.55 -6.98
C LEU A 196 -17.55 -0.28 -6.56
N ARG A 197 -18.30 -1.39 -6.43
CA ARG A 197 -19.67 -1.39 -5.90
C ARG A 197 -19.69 -2.08 -4.53
N PRO A 198 -20.76 -1.92 -3.74
CA PRO A 198 -20.87 -2.57 -2.43
C PRO A 198 -20.55 -4.08 -2.45
N ILE A 199 -21.03 -4.81 -3.47
CA ILE A 199 -20.79 -6.26 -3.61
C ILE A 199 -19.30 -6.64 -3.71
N HIS A 200 -18.46 -5.79 -4.27
CA HIS A 200 -17.01 -6.01 -4.36
C HIS A 200 -16.30 -5.82 -3.01
N LEU A 201 -16.92 -5.11 -2.08
CA LEU A 201 -16.36 -4.69 -0.80
C LEU A 201 -16.75 -5.58 0.40
N THR A 202 -17.34 -6.74 0.16
CA THR A 202 -17.79 -7.65 1.24
C THR A 202 -16.66 -8.15 2.15
N ASN A 203 -15.41 -8.13 1.66
CA ASN A 203 -14.21 -8.41 2.47
C ASN A 203 -13.38 -7.14 2.78
N GLY A 204 -13.99 -5.97 2.60
CA GLY A 204 -13.35 -4.69 2.81
C GLY A 204 -12.48 -4.24 1.63
N ASP A 205 -11.73 -3.18 1.87
CA ASP A 205 -10.75 -2.62 0.95
C ASP A 205 -9.35 -2.53 1.60
N TYR A 206 -8.40 -1.83 0.97
CA TYR A 206 -7.03 -1.69 1.50
C TYR A 206 -7.00 -1.06 2.91
N HIS A 207 -7.91 -0.15 3.19
CA HIS A 207 -7.94 0.63 4.43
C HIS A 207 -8.80 0.01 5.54
N TYR A 208 -9.81 -0.75 5.15
CA TYR A 208 -10.68 -1.48 6.08
C TYR A 208 -10.77 -2.95 5.66
N ARG A 209 -9.96 -3.79 6.29
CA ARG A 209 -9.83 -5.22 5.96
C ARG A 209 -10.85 -6.05 6.74
N GLY A 210 -11.70 -6.76 6.04
CA GLY A 210 -12.74 -7.58 6.68
C GLY A 210 -12.20 -8.62 7.67
N TRP A 211 -11.02 -9.16 7.41
CA TRP A 211 -10.35 -10.13 8.30
C TRP A 211 -9.62 -9.49 9.50
N ARG A 212 -9.34 -8.19 9.47
CA ARG A 212 -8.64 -7.46 10.53
C ARG A 212 -9.57 -6.57 11.35
N ASP A 213 -10.45 -5.85 10.68
CA ASP A 213 -11.17 -4.71 11.26
C ASP A 213 -12.63 -5.03 11.58
N VAL A 214 -13.17 -6.12 11.04
CA VAL A 214 -14.53 -6.58 11.38
C VAL A 214 -14.50 -7.30 12.73
N PRO A 215 -15.30 -6.86 13.73
CA PRO A 215 -15.33 -7.49 15.05
C PRO A 215 -15.74 -8.96 14.97
N ALA A 216 -15.21 -9.79 15.87
CA ALA A 216 -15.54 -11.23 15.95
C ALA A 216 -17.04 -11.51 16.18
N THR A 217 -17.78 -10.53 16.72
CA THR A 217 -19.24 -10.60 16.95
C THR A 217 -20.06 -10.35 15.69
N ALA A 218 -19.45 -9.83 14.62
CA ALA A 218 -20.15 -9.58 13.37
C ALA A 218 -20.13 -10.81 12.45
N LEU A 219 -20.86 -10.75 11.32
CA LEU A 219 -20.86 -11.79 10.29
C LEU A 219 -19.42 -12.02 9.79
N GLN A 220 -18.84 -13.20 10.05
CA GLN A 220 -17.46 -13.49 9.66
C GLN A 220 -17.35 -13.91 8.20
N ARG A 221 -18.31 -14.66 7.70
CA ARG A 221 -18.32 -15.19 6.32
C ARG A 221 -18.83 -14.14 5.33
N HIS A 222 -17.92 -13.50 4.61
CA HIS A 222 -18.28 -12.48 3.62
C HIS A 222 -19.02 -13.04 2.41
N GLU A 223 -18.89 -14.33 2.12
CA GLU A 223 -19.63 -15.01 1.04
C GLU A 223 -21.14 -15.01 1.31
N VAL A 224 -21.55 -15.14 2.56
CA VAL A 224 -22.96 -15.02 2.96
C VAL A 224 -23.50 -13.62 2.64
N LEU A 225 -22.67 -12.59 2.83
CA LEU A 225 -23.05 -11.23 2.51
C LEU A 225 -23.19 -11.00 1.00
N ILE A 226 -22.35 -11.65 0.17
CA ILE A 226 -22.53 -11.63 -1.28
C ILE A 226 -23.93 -12.17 -1.65
N GLY A 227 -24.30 -13.36 -1.16
CA GLY A 227 -25.62 -13.95 -1.40
C GLY A 227 -26.76 -13.04 -0.93
N TYR A 228 -26.56 -12.38 0.21
CA TYR A 228 -27.53 -11.41 0.74
C TYR A 228 -27.74 -10.20 -0.19
N LEU A 229 -26.64 -9.62 -0.71
CA LEU A 229 -26.71 -8.49 -1.64
C LEU A 229 -27.34 -8.89 -2.98
N LEU A 230 -27.00 -10.08 -3.50
CA LEU A 230 -27.63 -10.63 -4.71
C LEU A 230 -29.15 -10.78 -4.54
N ALA A 231 -29.61 -11.29 -3.40
CA ALA A 231 -31.04 -11.41 -3.10
C ALA A 231 -31.75 -10.05 -2.99
N ARG A 232 -31.02 -8.95 -2.84
CA ARG A 232 -31.52 -7.57 -2.83
C ARG A 232 -31.37 -6.85 -4.18
N GLY A 233 -30.94 -7.55 -5.22
CA GLY A 233 -30.82 -7.01 -6.58
C GLY A 233 -29.48 -6.34 -6.88
N ALA A 234 -28.41 -6.72 -6.17
CA ALA A 234 -27.09 -6.27 -6.54
C ALA A 234 -26.67 -6.90 -7.88
N ASP A 235 -26.24 -6.05 -8.81
CA ASP A 235 -25.61 -6.49 -10.05
C ASP A 235 -24.20 -7.00 -9.81
N TYR A 236 -23.77 -7.99 -10.58
CA TYR A 236 -22.43 -8.51 -10.49
C TYR A 236 -21.81 -8.78 -11.85
N ASP A 237 -20.51 -8.58 -11.92
CA ASP A 237 -19.67 -8.72 -13.07
C ASP A 237 -19.02 -10.12 -13.13
N ILE A 238 -18.18 -10.33 -14.15
CA ILE A 238 -17.47 -11.60 -14.34
C ILE A 238 -16.52 -11.89 -13.16
N SER A 239 -15.92 -10.87 -12.53
CA SER A 239 -15.03 -11.05 -11.38
C SER A 239 -15.80 -11.62 -10.19
N THR A 240 -16.99 -11.12 -9.93
CA THR A 240 -17.85 -11.63 -8.87
C THR A 240 -18.42 -13.02 -9.24
N ALA A 241 -18.90 -13.21 -10.47
CA ALA A 241 -19.44 -14.49 -10.95
C ALA A 241 -18.41 -15.62 -10.81
N THR A 242 -17.15 -15.37 -11.20
CA THR A 242 -16.06 -16.36 -11.07
C THR A 242 -15.69 -16.63 -9.61
N LYS A 243 -15.81 -15.64 -8.73
CA LYS A 243 -15.53 -15.78 -7.30
C LYS A 243 -16.58 -16.59 -6.56
N ILE A 244 -17.87 -16.45 -6.93
CA ILE A 244 -18.97 -17.16 -6.27
C ILE A 244 -19.29 -18.53 -6.88
N GLY A 245 -18.68 -18.85 -8.03
CA GLY A 245 -18.89 -20.15 -8.69
C GLY A 245 -20.09 -20.21 -9.63
N ASP A 246 -20.60 -19.06 -10.10
CA ASP A 246 -21.74 -19.01 -11.02
C ASP A 246 -21.29 -19.28 -12.47
N LEU A 247 -21.16 -20.56 -12.80
CA LEU A 247 -20.69 -21.02 -14.11
C LEU A 247 -21.57 -20.54 -15.26
N ASP A 248 -22.89 -20.53 -15.07
CA ASP A 248 -23.83 -20.15 -16.12
C ASP A 248 -23.73 -18.64 -16.41
N ARG A 249 -23.60 -17.83 -15.37
CA ARG A 249 -23.39 -16.39 -15.54
C ARG A 249 -22.02 -16.07 -16.17
N VAL A 250 -20.98 -16.80 -15.81
CA VAL A 250 -19.65 -16.66 -16.46
C VAL A 250 -19.76 -16.96 -17.95
N ARG A 251 -20.47 -18.06 -18.32
CA ARG A 251 -20.68 -18.42 -19.73
C ARG A 251 -21.46 -17.35 -20.47
N GLU A 252 -22.57 -16.90 -19.90
CA GLU A 252 -23.39 -15.83 -20.48
C GLU A 252 -22.59 -14.56 -20.74
N LEU A 253 -21.83 -14.09 -19.76
CA LEU A 253 -21.00 -12.89 -19.87
C LEU A 253 -19.91 -13.02 -20.94
N LEU A 254 -19.24 -14.18 -21.02
CA LEU A 254 -18.22 -14.45 -22.04
C LEU A 254 -18.82 -14.60 -23.44
N ASP A 255 -20.04 -15.13 -23.57
CA ASP A 255 -20.73 -15.21 -24.86
C ASP A 255 -21.17 -13.82 -25.35
N GLN A 256 -21.54 -12.92 -24.46
CA GLN A 256 -21.85 -11.53 -24.76
C GLN A 256 -20.60 -10.71 -25.10
N ASN A 257 -19.52 -10.90 -24.35
CA ASN A 257 -18.26 -10.19 -24.55
C ASN A 257 -17.04 -11.08 -24.23
N PRO A 258 -16.44 -11.73 -25.24
CA PRO A 258 -15.27 -12.60 -25.06
C PRO A 258 -14.05 -11.91 -24.46
N ALA A 259 -13.91 -10.58 -24.60
CA ALA A 259 -12.77 -9.84 -24.05
C ALA A 259 -12.74 -9.84 -22.51
N LEU A 260 -13.87 -10.15 -21.86
CA LEU A 260 -13.94 -10.26 -20.40
C LEU A 260 -13.06 -11.38 -19.81
N VAL A 261 -12.64 -12.35 -20.63
CA VAL A 261 -11.86 -13.51 -20.16
C VAL A 261 -10.55 -13.13 -19.49
N ASN A 262 -9.88 -12.07 -19.98
CA ASN A 262 -8.64 -11.51 -19.43
C ASN A 262 -8.84 -10.07 -18.91
N GLN A 263 -10.08 -9.70 -18.58
CA GLN A 263 -10.34 -8.36 -18.09
C GLN A 263 -9.61 -8.13 -16.77
N VAL A 264 -8.70 -7.17 -16.77
CA VAL A 264 -8.10 -6.62 -15.55
C VAL A 264 -9.03 -5.50 -15.09
N PRO A 265 -9.75 -5.66 -13.97
CA PRO A 265 -10.62 -4.60 -13.46
C PRO A 265 -9.78 -3.40 -13.04
N ALA A 266 -10.33 -2.19 -13.16
CA ALA A 266 -9.67 -0.97 -12.68
C ALA A 266 -9.33 -1.04 -11.17
N TYR A 267 -10.03 -1.89 -10.44
CA TYR A 267 -9.90 -2.16 -9.01
C TYR A 267 -9.32 -3.55 -8.71
N SER A 268 -8.39 -4.03 -9.54
CA SER A 268 -7.82 -5.40 -9.46
C SER A 268 -7.24 -5.78 -8.09
N TYR A 269 -6.84 -4.81 -7.28
CA TYR A 269 -6.45 -5.03 -5.88
C TYR A 269 -7.47 -5.80 -5.06
N TYR A 270 -8.78 -5.65 -5.37
CA TYR A 270 -9.86 -6.19 -4.56
C TYR A 270 -10.59 -7.36 -5.23
N THR A 271 -10.62 -7.35 -6.55
CA THR A 271 -11.45 -8.30 -7.30
C THR A 271 -10.66 -9.26 -8.17
N GLY A 272 -9.45 -8.91 -8.59
CA GLY A 272 -8.62 -9.77 -9.45
C GLY A 272 -9.19 -10.06 -10.83
N VAL A 273 -8.35 -10.63 -11.68
CA VAL A 273 -8.79 -11.15 -12.98
C VAL A 273 -9.68 -12.40 -12.80
N PRO A 274 -10.59 -12.69 -13.74
CA PRO A 274 -11.53 -13.83 -13.63
C PRO A 274 -10.86 -15.15 -13.29
N LEU A 275 -9.75 -15.47 -13.95
CA LEU A 275 -9.03 -16.73 -13.73
C LEU A 275 -8.45 -16.83 -12.31
N ARG A 276 -7.90 -15.72 -11.77
CA ARG A 276 -7.40 -15.69 -10.39
C ARG A 276 -8.51 -15.90 -9.37
N ASN A 277 -9.67 -15.27 -9.58
CA ASN A 277 -10.81 -15.41 -8.68
C ASN A 277 -11.35 -16.85 -8.64
N ALA A 278 -11.56 -17.45 -9.82
CA ALA A 278 -12.00 -18.85 -9.91
C ALA A 278 -10.98 -19.82 -9.30
N ALA A 279 -9.68 -19.57 -9.53
CA ALA A 279 -8.59 -20.39 -8.99
C ALA A 279 -8.49 -20.28 -7.47
N SER A 280 -8.64 -19.08 -6.92
CA SER A 280 -8.64 -18.82 -5.47
C SER A 280 -9.80 -19.51 -4.76
N ALA A 281 -10.98 -19.51 -5.39
CA ALA A 281 -12.21 -20.06 -4.83
C ALA A 281 -12.36 -21.59 -5.06
N GLY A 282 -11.49 -22.20 -5.86
CA GLY A 282 -11.53 -23.63 -6.12
C GLY A 282 -12.56 -24.08 -7.18
N HIS A 283 -13.04 -23.17 -8.02
CA HIS A 283 -14.07 -23.45 -9.01
C HIS A 283 -13.49 -24.06 -10.29
N LEU A 284 -13.13 -25.35 -10.24
CA LEU A 284 -12.44 -26.08 -11.31
C LEU A 284 -13.12 -25.93 -12.68
N GLU A 285 -14.45 -26.10 -12.75
CA GLU A 285 -15.18 -26.04 -14.04
C GLU A 285 -15.16 -24.64 -14.64
N ILE A 286 -15.12 -23.59 -13.80
CA ILE A 286 -14.95 -22.21 -14.29
C ILE A 286 -13.52 -21.99 -14.77
N VAL A 287 -12.51 -22.51 -14.06
CA VAL A 287 -11.11 -22.46 -14.50
C VAL A 287 -10.94 -23.11 -15.88
N LYS A 288 -11.52 -24.30 -16.08
CA LYS A 288 -11.54 -25.00 -17.38
C LYS A 288 -12.17 -24.13 -18.47
N LEU A 289 -13.39 -23.63 -18.21
CA LEU A 289 -14.10 -22.77 -19.15
C LEU A 289 -13.28 -21.51 -19.53
N LEU A 290 -12.68 -20.86 -18.55
CA LEU A 290 -11.86 -19.66 -18.81
C LEU A 290 -10.63 -19.99 -19.67
N LEU A 291 -9.91 -21.08 -19.37
CA LEU A 291 -8.75 -21.52 -20.17
C LEU A 291 -9.16 -21.93 -21.60
N GLU A 292 -10.27 -22.63 -21.77
CA GLU A 292 -10.86 -22.97 -23.08
C GLU A 292 -11.24 -21.72 -23.90
N ARG A 293 -11.64 -20.64 -23.21
CA ARG A 293 -11.97 -19.35 -23.83
C ARG A 293 -10.76 -18.42 -24.01
N GLY A 294 -9.54 -18.90 -23.74
CA GLY A 294 -8.29 -18.19 -23.97
C GLY A 294 -7.84 -17.33 -22.80
N ALA A 295 -8.21 -17.66 -21.57
CA ALA A 295 -7.65 -17.00 -20.40
C ALA A 295 -6.13 -17.21 -20.36
N ASN A 296 -5.39 -16.10 -20.14
CA ASN A 296 -3.96 -16.14 -19.96
C ASN A 296 -3.64 -16.44 -18.47
N PRO A 297 -3.01 -17.59 -18.14
CA PRO A 297 -2.69 -17.93 -16.75
C PRO A 297 -1.67 -16.98 -16.12
N ASN A 298 -0.97 -16.21 -16.94
CA ASN A 298 0.03 -15.21 -16.53
C ASN A 298 -0.45 -13.77 -16.76
N GLU A 299 -1.78 -13.55 -16.84
CA GLU A 299 -2.32 -12.21 -17.08
C GLU A 299 -1.79 -11.21 -16.04
N PRO A 300 -1.09 -10.15 -16.45
CA PRO A 300 -0.51 -9.20 -15.52
C PRO A 300 -1.56 -8.41 -14.76
N GLU A 301 -1.41 -8.33 -13.45
CA GLU A 301 -2.19 -7.44 -12.58
C GLU A 301 -1.24 -6.37 -12.02
N PRO A 302 -1.21 -5.15 -12.60
CA PRO A 302 -0.28 -4.11 -12.21
C PRO A 302 -0.32 -3.78 -10.72
N GLY A 303 0.85 -3.69 -10.08
CA GLY A 303 0.96 -3.40 -8.66
C GLY A 303 0.63 -4.57 -7.72
N ILE A 304 0.19 -5.74 -8.25
CA ILE A 304 -0.16 -6.91 -7.42
C ILE A 304 0.57 -8.16 -7.88
N ALA A 305 0.41 -8.53 -9.15
CA ALA A 305 0.94 -9.76 -9.72
C ALA A 305 1.39 -9.50 -11.18
N PRO A 306 2.54 -8.87 -11.40
CA PRO A 306 3.00 -8.47 -12.73
C PRO A 306 3.27 -9.67 -13.66
N HIS A 307 3.36 -10.87 -13.10
CA HIS A 307 3.58 -12.12 -13.82
C HIS A 307 2.39 -13.10 -13.71
N GLY A 308 1.21 -12.55 -13.37
CA GLY A 308 -0.02 -13.32 -13.14
C GLY A 308 -0.16 -13.86 -11.71
N GLY A 309 -1.38 -13.89 -11.21
CA GLY A 309 -1.70 -14.30 -9.84
C GLY A 309 -2.51 -15.59 -9.72
N ALA A 310 -2.95 -16.19 -10.83
CA ALA A 310 -3.88 -17.32 -10.79
C ALA A 310 -3.29 -18.57 -10.13
N LEU A 311 -2.06 -18.95 -10.48
CA LEU A 311 -1.37 -20.10 -9.89
C LEU A 311 -1.14 -19.91 -8.38
N HIS A 312 -0.64 -18.73 -8.01
CA HIS A 312 -0.41 -18.37 -6.62
C HIS A 312 -1.71 -18.43 -5.79
N ALA A 313 -2.83 -17.97 -6.34
CA ALA A 313 -4.15 -18.02 -5.71
C ALA A 313 -4.67 -19.46 -5.52
N ALA A 314 -4.52 -20.32 -6.53
CA ALA A 314 -4.86 -21.74 -6.43
C ALA A 314 -4.06 -22.47 -5.35
N ILE A 315 -2.78 -22.13 -5.21
CA ILE A 315 -1.89 -22.66 -4.16
C ILE A 315 -2.36 -22.20 -2.78
N GLY A 316 -2.72 -20.91 -2.64
CA GLY A 316 -3.28 -20.36 -1.41
C GLY A 316 -4.54 -21.09 -0.95
N GLY A 317 -5.40 -21.49 -1.89
CA GLY A 317 -6.58 -22.31 -1.65
C GLY A 317 -6.30 -23.83 -1.50
N LYS A 318 -5.07 -24.26 -1.77
CA LYS A 318 -4.65 -25.70 -1.79
C LYS A 318 -5.42 -26.56 -2.80
N HIS A 319 -5.78 -25.98 -3.94
CA HIS A 319 -6.60 -26.61 -4.98
C HIS A 319 -5.74 -27.38 -5.99
N TYR A 320 -5.33 -28.60 -5.64
CA TYR A 320 -4.38 -29.42 -6.41
C TYR A 320 -4.71 -29.51 -7.91
N GLU A 321 -5.96 -29.88 -8.27
CA GLU A 321 -6.36 -30.06 -9.67
C GLU A 321 -6.29 -28.74 -10.47
N ILE A 322 -6.56 -27.61 -9.81
CA ILE A 322 -6.43 -26.30 -10.44
C ILE A 322 -4.96 -25.91 -10.60
N VAL A 323 -4.13 -26.16 -9.58
CA VAL A 323 -2.67 -25.93 -9.66
C VAL A 323 -2.09 -26.72 -10.84
N LYS A 324 -2.44 -28.01 -10.96
CA LYS A 324 -2.02 -28.88 -12.05
C LYS A 324 -2.47 -28.34 -13.41
N LEU A 325 -3.74 -28.01 -13.55
CA LEU A 325 -4.33 -27.51 -14.79
C LEU A 325 -3.67 -26.20 -15.24
N LEU A 326 -3.43 -25.28 -14.31
CA LEU A 326 -2.77 -24.00 -14.61
C LEU A 326 -1.32 -24.21 -15.08
N LEU A 327 -0.56 -25.09 -14.44
CA LEU A 327 0.81 -25.43 -14.83
C LEU A 327 0.84 -26.10 -16.22
N GLU A 328 -0.09 -27.01 -16.52
CA GLU A 328 -0.25 -27.63 -17.84
C GLU A 328 -0.56 -26.61 -18.94
N HIS A 329 -1.20 -25.48 -18.59
CA HIS A 329 -1.49 -24.36 -19.49
C HIS A 329 -0.43 -23.26 -19.47
N GLY A 330 0.76 -23.52 -18.91
CA GLY A 330 1.91 -22.62 -18.97
C GLY A 330 1.90 -21.50 -17.92
N ALA A 331 1.22 -21.67 -16.80
CA ALA A 331 1.36 -20.76 -15.68
C ALA A 331 2.81 -20.72 -15.19
N ASN A 332 3.32 -19.51 -14.91
CA ASN A 332 4.68 -19.33 -14.43
C ASN A 332 4.81 -19.84 -12.98
N PRO A 333 5.58 -20.93 -12.73
CA PRO A 333 5.74 -21.48 -11.38
C PRO A 333 6.53 -20.57 -10.43
N ASN A 334 7.16 -19.50 -10.97
CA ASN A 334 7.91 -18.51 -10.23
C ASN A 334 7.23 -17.14 -10.21
N ALA A 335 5.94 -17.07 -10.60
CA ALA A 335 5.18 -15.83 -10.52
C ALA A 335 5.19 -15.29 -9.08
N GLU A 336 5.46 -14.00 -8.94
CA GLU A 336 5.48 -13.30 -7.66
C GLU A 336 4.20 -12.48 -7.48
N VAL A 337 3.67 -12.51 -6.27
CA VAL A 337 2.54 -11.67 -5.84
C VAL A 337 3.02 -10.76 -4.72
N GLU A 338 2.62 -9.50 -4.77
CA GLU A 338 3.00 -8.48 -3.79
C GLU A 338 2.83 -8.99 -2.35
N SER A 339 3.85 -8.76 -1.52
CA SER A 339 3.90 -9.16 -0.09
C SER A 339 3.73 -10.65 0.19
N SER A 340 3.59 -11.51 -0.83
CA SER A 340 3.35 -12.96 -0.66
C SER A 340 4.43 -13.84 -1.27
N GLY A 341 5.39 -13.25 -2.00
CA GLY A 341 6.47 -13.97 -2.65
C GLY A 341 6.03 -14.81 -3.84
N ASN A 342 6.83 -15.79 -4.23
CA ASN A 342 6.55 -16.67 -5.37
C ASN A 342 5.70 -17.89 -4.98
N CYS A 343 5.31 -18.68 -5.98
CA CYS A 343 4.41 -19.82 -5.83
C CYS A 343 4.88 -20.87 -4.80
N LEU A 344 6.16 -21.25 -4.82
CA LEU A 344 6.67 -22.26 -3.88
C LEU A 344 6.80 -21.71 -2.45
N SER A 345 7.15 -20.43 -2.30
CA SER A 345 7.13 -19.72 -1.02
C SER A 345 5.72 -19.68 -0.44
N MET A 346 4.72 -19.37 -1.27
CA MET A 346 3.31 -19.39 -0.86
C MET A 346 2.87 -20.79 -0.43
N ALA A 347 3.22 -21.83 -1.19
CA ALA A 347 2.88 -23.21 -0.85
C ALA A 347 3.41 -23.60 0.55
N LYS A 348 4.63 -23.21 0.86
CA LYS A 348 5.23 -23.44 2.18
C LYS A 348 4.56 -22.61 3.27
N HIS A 349 4.30 -21.34 3.01
CA HIS A 349 3.66 -20.43 3.98
C HIS A 349 2.27 -20.91 4.41
N VAL A 350 1.44 -21.35 3.46
CA VAL A 350 0.09 -21.84 3.78
C VAL A 350 0.06 -23.30 4.24
N GLY A 351 1.21 -23.97 4.33
CA GLY A 351 1.27 -25.41 4.61
C GLY A 351 0.50 -26.23 3.57
N ALA A 352 0.76 -25.97 2.29
CA ALA A 352 0.17 -26.75 1.22
C ALA A 352 0.71 -28.20 1.26
N PRO A 353 -0.11 -29.21 0.86
CA PRO A 353 0.32 -30.60 0.75
C PRO A 353 1.62 -30.74 -0.05
N GLN A 354 2.47 -31.72 0.32
CA GLN A 354 3.75 -31.95 -0.35
C GLN A 354 3.58 -32.19 -1.85
N GLU A 355 2.51 -32.84 -2.26
CA GLU A 355 2.14 -33.09 -3.66
C GLU A 355 2.05 -31.79 -4.49
N ILE A 356 1.51 -30.71 -3.90
CA ILE A 356 1.46 -29.38 -4.56
C ILE A 356 2.87 -28.80 -4.69
N GLN A 357 3.67 -28.92 -3.65
CA GLN A 357 5.05 -28.41 -3.66
C GLN A 357 5.91 -29.16 -4.70
N ASP A 358 5.80 -30.48 -4.74
CA ASP A 358 6.51 -31.33 -5.70
C ASP A 358 6.05 -31.04 -7.14
N LEU A 359 4.76 -30.82 -7.33
CA LEU A 359 4.21 -30.47 -8.63
C LEU A 359 4.77 -29.13 -9.13
N ILE A 360 4.77 -28.08 -8.29
CA ILE A 360 5.34 -26.77 -8.65
C ILE A 360 6.83 -26.91 -8.99
N ALA A 361 7.59 -27.67 -8.18
CA ALA A 361 9.02 -27.92 -8.40
C ALA A 361 9.27 -28.67 -9.72
N SER A 362 8.42 -29.63 -10.09
CA SER A 362 8.53 -30.39 -11.34
C SER A 362 8.36 -29.52 -12.59
N TYR A 363 7.67 -28.39 -12.48
CA TYR A 363 7.55 -27.37 -13.54
C TYR A 363 8.60 -26.26 -13.44
N GLY A 364 9.65 -26.44 -12.60
CA GLY A 364 10.76 -25.47 -12.47
C GLY A 364 10.50 -24.37 -11.44
N GLY A 365 9.53 -24.56 -10.55
CA GLY A 365 9.34 -23.66 -9.42
C GLY A 365 10.49 -23.73 -8.44
N VAL A 366 10.97 -22.55 -8.00
CA VAL A 366 12.06 -22.42 -7.02
C VAL A 366 11.57 -21.71 -5.77
N MET A 367 12.21 -22.02 -4.63
CA MET A 367 11.91 -21.34 -3.37
C MET A 367 12.40 -19.89 -3.42
N GLY A 368 11.55 -18.94 -3.03
CA GLY A 368 12.01 -17.57 -2.83
C GLY A 368 12.92 -17.43 -1.60
N ALA A 369 13.93 -16.58 -1.69
CA ALA A 369 14.91 -16.38 -0.61
C ALA A 369 14.27 -16.00 0.73
N GLY A 370 13.20 -15.22 0.71
CA GLY A 370 12.44 -14.79 1.88
C GLY A 370 11.84 -15.91 2.72
N MET A 371 11.58 -17.09 2.13
CA MET A 371 10.95 -18.24 2.80
C MET A 371 11.85 -19.48 2.88
N ALA A 372 13.03 -19.44 2.26
CA ALA A 372 13.98 -20.56 2.25
C ALA A 372 14.47 -20.87 3.68
N ASP A 373 14.60 -22.16 4.03
CA ASP A 373 15.31 -22.54 5.24
C ASP A 373 16.82 -22.26 5.11
N VAL A 374 17.55 -22.44 6.20
CA VAL A 374 19.00 -22.10 6.24
C VAL A 374 19.81 -22.85 5.20
N GLU A 375 19.49 -24.13 4.96
CA GLU A 375 20.21 -24.98 4.00
C GLU A 375 19.91 -24.56 2.56
N THR A 376 18.61 -24.38 2.24
CA THR A 376 18.18 -23.88 0.93
C THR A 376 18.76 -22.50 0.65
N LEU A 377 18.68 -21.57 1.61
CA LEU A 377 19.24 -20.23 1.45
C LEU A 377 20.76 -20.27 1.25
N ALA A 378 21.47 -21.17 1.94
CA ALA A 378 22.92 -21.36 1.74
C ALA A 378 23.23 -21.80 0.30
N ALA A 379 22.46 -22.74 -0.25
CA ALA A 379 22.61 -23.18 -1.64
C ALA A 379 22.28 -22.05 -2.63
N MET A 380 21.23 -21.28 -2.39
CA MET A 380 20.85 -20.13 -3.22
C MET A 380 21.92 -19.04 -3.22
N LEU A 381 22.45 -18.68 -2.05
CA LEU A 381 23.53 -17.69 -1.91
C LEU A 381 24.87 -18.20 -2.49
N HIS A 382 25.12 -19.51 -2.44
CA HIS A 382 26.28 -20.10 -3.11
C HIS A 382 26.17 -19.96 -4.63
N ALA A 383 24.99 -20.19 -5.20
CA ALA A 383 24.72 -20.06 -6.62
C ALA A 383 24.68 -18.59 -7.09
N ASN A 384 24.11 -17.71 -6.27
CA ASN A 384 24.03 -16.28 -6.52
C ASN A 384 24.37 -15.47 -5.26
N PRO A 385 25.64 -15.11 -5.06
CA PRO A 385 26.07 -14.34 -3.89
C PRO A 385 25.44 -12.95 -3.77
N GLN A 386 24.82 -12.42 -4.83
CA GLN A 386 24.17 -11.11 -4.84
C GLN A 386 22.65 -11.22 -4.63
N LEU A 387 22.15 -12.42 -4.33
CA LEU A 387 20.72 -12.64 -4.11
C LEU A 387 20.18 -11.71 -3.02
N CYS A 388 19.08 -11.01 -3.33
CA CYS A 388 18.38 -10.23 -2.33
C CYS A 388 17.71 -11.19 -1.33
N VAL A 389 18.05 -11.06 -0.05
CA VAL A 389 17.61 -12.00 1.00
C VAL A 389 16.53 -11.43 1.92
N GLY A 390 16.09 -10.20 1.66
CA GLY A 390 14.94 -9.58 2.33
C GLY A 390 15.00 -9.56 3.87
N GLU A 391 13.88 -9.77 4.49
CA GLU A 391 13.57 -9.56 5.93
C GLU A 391 14.23 -10.50 6.93
N ARG A 392 15.23 -11.26 6.54
CA ARG A 392 15.69 -12.40 7.32
C ARG A 392 16.82 -12.13 8.31
N LEU A 393 17.20 -10.87 8.48
CA LEU A 393 18.24 -10.49 9.43
C LEU A 393 17.78 -10.42 10.90
N ASP A 394 16.54 -10.67 11.20
CA ASP A 394 16.05 -10.91 12.55
C ASP A 394 16.52 -12.27 13.12
N ASN A 395 16.80 -13.24 12.26
CA ASN A 395 17.28 -14.57 12.66
C ASN A 395 18.81 -14.62 12.74
N PRO A 396 19.41 -14.90 13.93
CA PRO A 396 20.87 -14.91 14.13
C PRO A 396 21.63 -15.92 13.26
N LEU A 397 21.04 -17.06 12.90
CA LEU A 397 21.69 -18.04 12.02
C LEU A 397 21.74 -17.52 10.59
N LEU A 398 20.66 -16.92 10.12
CA LEU A 398 20.58 -16.35 8.78
C LEU A 398 21.50 -15.13 8.64
N ARG A 399 21.62 -14.30 9.67
CA ARG A 399 22.59 -13.19 9.71
C ARG A 399 24.02 -13.66 9.39
N ARG A 400 24.48 -14.72 10.07
CA ARG A 400 25.83 -15.27 9.85
C ARG A 400 26.00 -15.81 8.43
N LEU A 401 24.98 -16.50 7.92
CA LEU A 401 24.99 -17.05 6.58
C LEU A 401 25.05 -15.93 5.53
N ILE A 402 24.19 -14.92 5.67
CA ILE A 402 24.12 -13.79 4.73
C ILE A 402 25.45 -13.03 4.71
N LEU A 403 26.02 -12.69 5.86
CA LEU A 403 27.31 -12.00 5.94
C LEU A 403 28.48 -12.83 5.37
N ARG A 404 28.39 -14.15 5.40
CA ARG A 404 29.41 -15.01 4.77
C ARG A 404 29.49 -14.81 3.26
N TYR A 405 28.34 -14.63 2.59
CA TYR A 405 28.25 -14.45 1.14
C TYR A 405 28.17 -12.98 0.72
N GLN A 406 27.65 -12.13 1.59
CA GLN A 406 27.46 -10.70 1.34
C GLN A 406 28.02 -9.88 2.52
N PRO A 407 29.35 -9.84 2.72
CA PRO A 407 29.97 -9.20 3.88
C PRO A 407 29.67 -7.69 3.96
N ASP A 408 29.42 -7.06 2.82
CA ASP A 408 29.15 -5.63 2.73
C ASP A 408 27.65 -5.29 2.58
N ILE A 409 26.74 -6.24 2.82
CA ILE A 409 25.28 -6.04 2.63
C ILE A 409 24.78 -4.83 3.43
N LEU A 410 25.26 -4.65 4.66
CA LEU A 410 24.87 -3.54 5.52
C LEU A 410 25.48 -2.18 5.11
N LYS A 411 26.47 -2.20 4.21
CA LYS A 411 27.10 -0.99 3.65
C LYS A 411 26.52 -0.59 2.30
N ARG A 412 25.74 -1.47 1.65
CA ARG A 412 25.12 -1.19 0.35
C ARG A 412 23.96 -0.22 0.49
N SER A 413 23.51 0.30 -0.66
CA SER A 413 22.27 1.09 -0.72
C SER A 413 21.09 0.32 -0.13
N PRO A 414 20.21 0.96 0.62
CA PRO A 414 18.98 0.36 1.12
C PRO A 414 18.17 -0.39 0.07
N ASP A 415 18.08 0.16 -1.14
CA ASP A 415 17.30 -0.39 -2.23
C ASP A 415 17.88 -1.68 -2.84
N ALA A 416 19.21 -1.84 -2.77
CA ALA A 416 19.89 -3.03 -3.27
C ALA A 416 19.69 -4.26 -2.38
N THR A 417 19.19 -4.08 -1.16
CA THR A 417 19.16 -5.11 -0.11
C THR A 417 17.79 -5.37 0.46
N ALA A 418 16.71 -4.80 -0.12
CA ALA A 418 15.41 -4.76 0.51
C ALA A 418 15.49 -4.25 1.98
N TRP A 419 16.30 -3.24 2.18
CA TRP A 419 16.74 -2.73 3.47
C TRP A 419 15.61 -2.28 4.40
N TRP A 420 14.43 -1.98 3.85
CA TRP A 420 13.26 -1.64 4.66
C TRP A 420 12.91 -2.73 5.67
N SER A 421 13.15 -3.96 5.33
CA SER A 421 12.96 -5.10 6.20
C SER A 421 14.17 -5.42 7.06
N LEU A 422 15.38 -5.06 6.60
CA LEU A 422 16.59 -5.12 7.41
C LEU A 422 16.70 -3.96 8.39
N ALA A 423 16.13 -2.83 8.01
CA ALA A 423 16.24 -1.57 8.71
C ALA A 423 15.16 -1.33 9.74
N THR A 424 14.37 -2.31 10.04
CA THR A 424 13.62 -2.29 11.28
C THR A 424 14.24 -3.29 12.26
N PRO A 425 15.48 -3.10 12.71
CA PRO A 425 15.87 -3.72 13.95
C PRO A 425 15.03 -3.07 15.03
N GLU A 426 13.77 -3.51 15.11
CA GLU A 426 12.80 -3.04 16.10
C GLU A 426 13.23 -3.45 17.51
N THR A 427 14.23 -4.32 17.59
CA THR A 427 14.83 -4.76 18.83
C THR A 427 16.23 -4.17 19.01
N PRO A 428 16.61 -3.79 20.23
CA PRO A 428 17.95 -3.27 20.53
C PRO A 428 19.07 -4.20 20.06
N ASP A 429 18.89 -5.50 20.20
CA ASP A 429 19.87 -6.51 19.81
C ASP A 429 20.13 -6.55 18.30
N ALA A 430 19.04 -6.43 17.51
CA ALA A 430 19.17 -6.41 16.05
C ALA A 430 19.82 -5.11 15.57
N ALA A 431 19.50 -3.96 16.20
CA ALA A 431 20.10 -2.67 15.90
C ALA A 431 21.59 -2.67 16.21
N ARG A 432 21.97 -3.13 17.40
CA ARG A 432 23.36 -3.25 17.83
C ARG A 432 24.16 -4.14 16.89
N TRP A 433 23.62 -5.31 16.62
CA TRP A 433 24.27 -6.25 15.71
C TRP A 433 24.50 -5.63 14.31
N ALA A 434 23.51 -4.95 13.75
CA ALA A 434 23.63 -4.35 12.43
C ALA A 434 24.73 -3.27 12.39
N MET A 435 24.82 -2.43 13.43
CA MET A 435 25.82 -1.38 13.51
C MET A 435 27.22 -1.93 13.78
N GLU A 436 27.37 -2.95 14.63
CA GLU A 436 28.63 -3.67 14.84
C GLU A 436 29.18 -4.32 13.55
N HIS A 437 28.28 -4.62 12.60
CA HIS A 437 28.63 -5.22 11.31
C HIS A 437 28.64 -4.21 10.14
N GLY A 438 28.65 -2.92 10.45
CA GLY A 438 28.93 -1.85 9.49
C GLY A 438 27.71 -1.10 8.96
N LEU A 439 26.54 -1.24 9.57
CA LEU A 439 25.43 -0.33 9.29
C LEU A 439 25.80 1.06 9.82
N ASP A 440 25.78 2.06 8.94
CA ASP A 440 25.92 3.45 9.34
C ASP A 440 24.64 3.91 10.05
N PRO A 441 24.70 4.37 11.32
CA PRO A 441 23.52 4.85 12.05
C PRO A 441 22.88 6.08 11.40
N ASN A 442 23.63 6.85 10.60
CA ASN A 442 23.16 8.03 9.85
C ASN A 442 22.76 7.70 8.40
N ARG A 443 22.74 6.43 8.04
CA ARG A 443 22.34 6.00 6.71
C ARG A 443 20.92 6.43 6.40
N ARG A 444 20.75 7.06 5.24
CA ARG A 444 19.47 7.60 4.75
C ARG A 444 18.91 6.71 3.66
N ASN A 445 17.59 6.54 3.63
CA ASN A 445 16.92 6.01 2.45
C ASN A 445 16.81 7.09 1.36
N TRP A 446 16.15 6.78 0.27
CA TRP A 446 15.97 7.69 -0.86
C TRP A 446 15.26 9.00 -0.52
N LEU A 447 14.44 9.05 0.55
CA LEU A 447 13.79 10.24 1.10
C LEU A 447 14.58 10.92 2.25
N GLY A 448 15.77 10.43 2.57
CA GLY A 448 16.58 10.95 3.67
C GLY A 448 16.21 10.42 5.05
N ILE A 449 15.30 9.48 5.15
CA ILE A 449 14.81 8.90 6.40
C ILE A 449 15.90 7.97 6.97
N THR A 450 16.20 8.08 8.27
CA THR A 450 17.13 7.23 8.99
C THR A 450 16.39 6.21 9.89
N LEU A 451 17.13 5.24 10.43
CA LEU A 451 16.59 4.30 11.41
C LEU A 451 16.04 5.03 12.64
N LEU A 452 16.70 6.12 13.07
CA LEU A 452 16.26 6.88 14.24
C LEU A 452 14.88 7.53 14.04
N HIS A 453 14.54 8.02 12.83
CA HIS A 453 13.18 8.50 12.52
C HIS A 453 12.14 7.39 12.74
N ARG A 454 12.43 6.17 12.29
CA ARG A 454 11.50 5.04 12.40
C ARG A 454 11.32 4.57 13.84
N CYS A 455 12.43 4.52 14.59
CA CYS A 455 12.37 4.25 16.04
C CYS A 455 11.53 5.30 16.75
N ALA A 456 11.69 6.57 16.38
CA ALA A 456 10.93 7.68 16.93
C ALA A 456 9.43 7.57 16.65
N ALA A 457 9.04 7.31 15.40
CA ALA A 457 7.64 7.13 15.01
C ALA A 457 6.95 5.97 15.74
N LYS A 458 7.70 4.92 16.07
CA LYS A 458 7.17 3.71 16.72
C LYS A 458 7.37 3.67 18.25
N GLY A 459 7.94 4.73 18.84
CA GLY A 459 8.20 4.80 20.29
C GLY A 459 9.27 3.80 20.78
N LYS A 460 10.20 3.35 19.92
CA LYS A 460 11.21 2.33 20.23
C LYS A 460 12.47 2.96 20.84
N SER A 461 12.39 3.45 22.07
CA SER A 461 13.49 4.18 22.72
C SER A 461 14.74 3.35 22.96
N GLU A 462 14.63 2.03 23.24
CA GLU A 462 15.79 1.16 23.44
C GLU A 462 16.58 0.97 22.15
N ALA A 463 15.93 0.77 21.00
CA ALA A 463 16.58 0.69 19.70
C ALA A 463 17.15 2.06 19.27
N ALA A 464 16.44 3.15 19.58
CA ALA A 464 16.92 4.51 19.37
C ALA A 464 18.18 4.81 20.20
N GLN A 465 18.27 4.31 21.44
CA GLN A 465 19.48 4.44 22.26
C GLN A 465 20.68 3.77 21.58
N VAL A 466 20.49 2.60 21.02
CA VAL A 466 21.56 1.94 20.25
C VAL A 466 22.01 2.81 19.07
N CYS A 467 21.08 3.43 18.34
CA CYS A 467 21.44 4.36 17.26
C CYS A 467 22.34 5.51 17.78
N LEU A 468 21.99 6.12 18.92
CA LEU A 468 22.79 7.19 19.53
C LEU A 468 24.16 6.70 20.04
N ASP A 469 24.22 5.49 20.63
CA ASP A 469 25.49 4.88 21.09
C ASP A 469 26.49 4.70 19.95
N PHE A 470 26.00 4.52 18.72
CA PHE A 470 26.83 4.41 17.51
C PHE A 470 26.95 5.72 16.72
N GLY A 471 26.49 6.86 17.27
CA GLY A 471 26.72 8.18 16.70
C GLY A 471 25.65 8.63 15.69
N ALA A 472 24.40 8.18 15.84
CA ALA A 472 23.30 8.73 15.05
C ALA A 472 23.11 10.22 15.35
N ASP A 473 22.89 11.03 14.31
CA ASP A 473 22.49 12.41 14.43
C ASP A 473 21.02 12.49 14.88
N ILE A 474 20.80 12.94 16.11
CA ILE A 474 19.48 13.06 16.71
C ILE A 474 18.61 14.15 16.06
N ASN A 475 19.24 15.08 15.33
CA ASN A 475 18.61 16.25 14.72
C ASN A 475 18.55 16.16 13.18
N VAL A 476 18.83 15.02 12.61
CA VAL A 476 18.78 14.81 11.15
C VAL A 476 17.38 15.13 10.61
N ILE A 477 17.32 15.84 9.48
CA ILE A 477 16.08 16.22 8.81
C ILE A 477 15.95 15.39 7.53
N GLU A 478 14.78 14.79 7.33
CA GLU A 478 14.41 14.05 6.13
C GLU A 478 13.55 14.89 5.17
N THR A 479 13.22 14.38 3.98
CA THR A 479 12.54 15.17 2.94
C THR A 479 11.04 14.91 2.82
N GLU A 480 10.49 13.88 3.45
CA GLU A 480 9.06 13.54 3.32
C GLU A 480 8.18 14.50 4.12
N TRP A 481 8.49 14.66 5.40
CA TRP A 481 7.79 15.59 6.29
C TRP A 481 8.63 16.80 6.68
N SER A 482 9.81 16.91 6.08
CA SER A 482 10.78 17.98 6.39
C SER A 482 11.08 18.04 7.89
N SER A 483 11.18 16.92 8.57
CA SER A 483 11.17 16.88 10.03
C SER A 483 12.31 16.04 10.61
N THR A 484 12.54 16.23 11.91
CA THR A 484 13.52 15.47 12.72
C THR A 484 12.88 14.21 13.32
N PRO A 485 13.66 13.28 13.90
CA PRO A 485 13.10 12.18 14.70
C PRO A 485 12.15 12.67 15.81
N LEU A 486 12.44 13.81 16.44
CA LEU A 486 11.54 14.40 17.43
C LEU A 486 10.20 14.83 16.81
N GLY A 487 10.22 15.42 15.60
CA GLY A 487 8.99 15.76 14.88
C GLY A 487 8.18 14.53 14.48
N TRP A 488 8.84 13.43 14.09
CA TRP A 488 8.19 12.15 13.81
C TRP A 488 7.50 11.58 15.06
N ALA A 489 8.19 11.56 16.21
CA ALA A 489 7.60 11.12 17.48
C ALA A 489 6.39 11.99 17.88
N ALA A 490 6.49 13.30 17.71
CA ALA A 490 5.42 14.24 18.03
C ALA A 490 4.20 14.07 17.09
N ARG A 491 4.44 13.84 15.80
CA ARG A 491 3.40 13.57 14.79
C ARG A 491 2.63 12.28 15.09
N GLU A 492 3.32 11.22 15.48
CA GLU A 492 2.75 9.90 15.76
C GLU A 492 2.25 9.73 17.21
N GLY A 493 2.26 10.79 18.00
CA GLY A 493 1.70 10.76 19.36
C GLY A 493 2.53 10.00 20.39
N GLN A 494 3.84 9.79 20.14
CA GLN A 494 4.72 9.00 20.98
C GLN A 494 5.28 9.84 22.14
N LYS A 495 4.46 10.14 23.14
CA LYS A 495 4.79 11.05 24.25
C LYS A 495 6.06 10.68 25.01
N GLU A 496 6.21 9.40 25.37
CA GLU A 496 7.39 8.91 26.09
C GLU A 496 8.66 9.05 25.24
N MET A 497 8.54 8.82 23.93
CA MET A 497 9.62 8.97 22.98
C MET A 497 10.00 10.45 22.78
N VAL A 498 9.02 11.35 22.72
CA VAL A 498 9.26 12.80 22.69
C VAL A 498 10.08 13.23 23.91
N ASN A 499 9.65 12.82 25.09
CA ASN A 499 10.37 13.15 26.34
C ASN A 499 11.79 12.54 26.36
N TRP A 500 11.93 11.31 25.85
CA TRP A 500 13.22 10.64 25.75
C TRP A 500 14.17 11.37 24.79
N LEU A 501 13.71 11.74 23.59
CA LEU A 501 14.49 12.48 22.61
C LEU A 501 14.96 13.84 23.14
N LEU A 502 14.07 14.59 23.78
CA LEU A 502 14.42 15.88 24.42
C LEU A 502 15.50 15.73 25.49
N LYS A 503 15.41 14.70 26.34
CA LYS A 503 16.45 14.40 27.33
C LYS A 503 17.80 14.02 26.74
N ASN A 504 17.81 13.50 25.52
CA ASN A 504 19.01 13.13 24.78
C ASN A 504 19.52 14.24 23.84
N GLY A 505 18.99 15.47 23.95
CA GLY A 505 19.51 16.63 23.24
C GLY A 505 18.87 16.90 21.88
N ALA A 506 17.71 16.33 21.58
CA ALA A 506 16.96 16.69 20.38
C ALA A 506 16.50 18.16 20.45
N ASN A 507 16.71 18.90 19.35
CA ASN A 507 16.32 20.29 19.24
C ASN A 507 14.85 20.43 18.83
N PRO A 508 13.96 20.97 19.69
CA PRO A 508 12.53 21.11 19.38
C PRO A 508 12.21 22.21 18.37
N ASN A 509 13.20 23.04 17.99
CA ASN A 509 13.03 24.18 17.08
C ASN A 509 13.41 23.86 15.62
N LEU A 510 13.82 22.65 15.33
CA LEU A 510 14.12 22.22 13.97
C LEU A 510 12.87 21.66 13.25
N PRO A 511 12.77 21.91 11.94
CA PRO A 511 13.67 22.69 11.07
C PRO A 511 13.47 24.20 11.22
N GLU A 512 14.55 24.96 11.13
CA GLU A 512 14.50 26.43 11.23
C GLU A 512 13.78 27.09 10.06
N ASP A 513 13.99 26.55 8.86
CA ASP A 513 13.48 27.10 7.59
C ASP A 513 12.03 26.71 7.29
N GLU A 514 11.52 25.64 7.90
CA GLU A 514 10.17 25.11 7.68
C GLU A 514 9.41 25.03 9.00
N ARG A 515 9.10 26.20 9.57
CA ARG A 515 8.43 26.34 10.88
C ARG A 515 7.14 25.52 11.02
N TRP A 516 6.45 25.25 9.90
CA TRP A 516 5.28 24.37 9.88
C TRP A 516 5.62 22.91 10.26
N ALA A 517 6.86 22.47 10.12
CA ALA A 517 7.32 21.09 10.34
C ALA A 517 8.02 20.87 11.68
N ILE A 518 8.09 21.89 12.57
CA ILE A 518 8.65 21.68 13.90
C ILE A 518 7.78 20.76 14.76
N PRO A 519 8.36 20.05 15.74
CA PRO A 519 7.65 19.05 16.53
C PRO A 519 6.34 19.51 17.16
N ILE A 520 6.29 20.72 17.72
CA ILE A 520 5.07 21.25 18.36
C ILE A 520 3.94 21.48 17.34
N GLU A 521 4.26 21.90 16.13
CA GLU A 521 3.27 22.12 15.08
C GLU A 521 2.72 20.80 14.55
N TRP A 522 3.51 19.74 14.52
CA TRP A 522 3.03 18.39 14.24
C TRP A 522 2.08 17.89 15.34
N ALA A 523 2.45 18.04 16.60
CA ALA A 523 1.61 17.64 17.73
C ALA A 523 0.26 18.38 17.73
N LYS A 524 0.23 19.69 17.48
CA LYS A 524 -1.00 20.49 17.39
C LYS A 524 -1.92 19.99 16.28
N ARG A 525 -1.41 19.81 15.06
CA ARG A 525 -2.20 19.35 13.90
C ARG A 525 -2.77 17.96 14.07
N ARG A 526 -2.06 17.09 14.77
CA ARG A 526 -2.50 15.71 15.04
C ARG A 526 -3.30 15.56 16.33
N GLY A 527 -3.51 16.66 17.09
CA GLY A 527 -4.33 16.67 18.30
C GLY A 527 -3.69 16.05 19.54
N HIS A 528 -2.35 15.95 19.56
CA HIS A 528 -1.60 15.37 20.68
C HIS A 528 -1.34 16.39 21.79
N GLN A 529 -2.38 16.77 22.52
CA GLN A 529 -2.35 17.87 23.49
C GLN A 529 -1.26 17.71 24.56
N GLU A 530 -1.07 16.50 25.11
CA GLU A 530 -0.04 16.26 26.12
C GLU A 530 1.39 16.47 25.61
N ILE A 531 1.62 16.23 24.31
CA ILE A 531 2.91 16.49 23.65
C ILE A 531 3.07 17.99 23.41
N VAL A 532 2.00 18.71 23.07
CA VAL A 532 2.02 20.18 22.95
C VAL A 532 2.45 20.79 24.30
N GLU A 533 1.82 20.41 25.40
CA GLU A 533 2.14 20.89 26.74
C GLU A 533 3.58 20.54 27.18
N LEU A 534 4.11 19.42 26.69
CA LEU A 534 5.49 19.02 26.96
C LEU A 534 6.47 19.92 26.18
N LEU A 535 6.19 20.16 24.89
CA LEU A 535 7.06 20.93 24.02
C LEU A 535 7.02 22.44 24.31
N GLU A 536 5.91 22.99 24.81
CA GLU A 536 5.78 24.39 25.25
C GLU A 536 6.75 24.77 26.38
N LYS A 537 7.28 23.78 27.11
CA LYS A 537 8.30 24.01 28.15
C LYS A 537 9.69 24.35 27.58
N TYR A 538 9.85 24.13 26.27
CA TYR A 538 11.08 24.40 25.55
C TYR A 538 10.88 25.66 24.68
N PRO A 539 11.56 26.79 24.94
CA PRO A 539 11.31 28.04 24.22
C PRO A 539 11.59 27.85 22.72
N THR A 540 10.63 28.29 21.92
CA THR A 540 10.83 28.46 20.48
C THR A 540 11.55 29.78 20.24
N HIS A 541 12.78 29.72 19.76
CA HIS A 541 13.56 30.91 19.38
C HIS A 541 13.18 31.43 17.99
#